data_68dea6109acea39425be8427dcc04fe9
#
_entry.id   68dea6109acea39425be8427dcc04fe9
#
_cell.length_a   1.000
_cell.length_b   1.000
_cell.length_c   1.000
_cell.angle_alpha   90.00
_cell.angle_beta   90.00
_cell.angle_gamma   90.00
#
_symmetry.space_group_name_H-M   'P 1'
#
loop_
_entity.id
_entity.type
_entity.pdbx_description
1 polymer ?
#
loop_
_entity_poly.entity_id
_entity_poly.type
_entity_poly.pdbx_seq_one_letter_code
_entity_poly.pdbx_strand_id
1 'polypeptide(L)'
;MRLNIFYILLIALCGLYGCKNHQQPIIKENLNILPTIYPEYQGALLPVNIAPLNFKIQDEGDEWMIQIQGKGNPITITAHDAVEIPIKRWRQLLHQNQGGSLSITVSSRKKGEWYQYSPFTLDVSTDSIDSHLAYRLIEPTYANWNSMAICQRELSSFKETEIISNKKSGQNCINCHTFNQGNPNEMVMHMRKINAGTILIQGGACQKLNTKTPHTISNFVYPDWHPSGKQIAFSTNLTQMSFYDAHPKIIEVYDTQSDIVLYDISKNEVYTSPLLANANKLENFPFFSPDGKQLYFCTCDRIDSLPQQFSNIKYRICSIGFDPQNNQFSKQVDTLIDLTNAGKSVTLPSISPDGQFIACSAAPHGCFSSWIPESDLYLYNTKTKKLIAATEWNSPEAESCTTWSSNSRWVIFSSRREDGIYNRLYIAHIDSVGNLSKPFLLPQRDPTYNQRNLKAYNLPRLIKGKVTISPITIGRCAEAKGKKSVRFSKHSYKPLINEATENHSEIN
;
A
#
# COMPACT_ATOMS: atom_id res chain seq x y z
N MET A 1 68.45 -6.31 11.58
CA MET A 1 68.21 -4.88 11.20
C MET A 1 67.39 -4.68 9.93
N ARG A 2 66.91 -5.74 9.23
CA ARG A 2 66.05 -5.59 8.02
C ARG A 2 64.52 -5.76 8.31
N LEU A 3 64.11 -6.22 9.48
CA LEU A 3 62.72 -6.43 9.81
C LEU A 3 61.96 -5.19 10.31
N ASN A 4 62.69 -4.21 10.88
CA ASN A 4 62.10 -2.99 11.47
C ASN A 4 61.80 -1.94 10.40
N ILE A 5 62.42 -1.98 9.23
CA ILE A 5 62.17 -0.98 8.16
C ILE A 5 60.87 -1.28 7.44
N PHE A 6 60.47 -2.57 7.32
CA PHE A 6 59.21 -2.95 6.70
C PHE A 6 57.96 -2.57 7.52
N TYR A 7 58.04 -2.63 8.86
CA TYR A 7 56.96 -2.19 9.76
C TYR A 7 56.80 -0.67 9.76
N ILE A 8 57.88 0.08 9.68
CA ILE A 8 57.83 1.54 9.62
C ILE A 8 57.25 2.02 8.26
N LEU A 9 57.55 1.34 7.16
CA LEU A 9 56.92 1.65 5.86
C LEU A 9 55.46 1.28 5.79
N LEU A 10 55.01 0.18 6.47
CA LEU A 10 53.60 -0.19 6.53
C LEU A 10 52.77 0.79 7.38
N ILE A 11 53.33 1.32 8.47
CA ILE A 11 52.68 2.34 9.30
C ILE A 11 52.60 3.69 8.59
N ALA A 12 53.62 4.04 7.79
CA ALA A 12 53.61 5.26 6.98
C ALA A 12 52.59 5.20 5.81
N LEU A 13 52.34 4.02 5.23
CA LEU A 13 51.27 3.84 4.22
C LEU A 13 49.85 3.89 4.79
N CYS A 14 49.65 3.46 6.04
CA CYS A 14 48.35 3.58 6.70
C CYS A 14 48.00 5.00 7.16
N GLY A 15 48.97 5.90 7.25
CA GLY A 15 48.80 7.32 7.60
C GLY A 15 48.31 8.20 6.47
N LEU A 16 48.28 7.74 5.22
CA LEU A 16 47.84 8.50 4.04
C LEU A 16 46.40 8.35 3.63
N TYR A 17 45.61 7.54 4.35
CA TYR A 17 44.15 7.64 4.30
C TYR A 17 43.69 8.79 5.19
N GLY A 18 44.23 9.98 4.98
CA GLY A 18 43.78 11.20 5.58
C GLY A 18 42.32 11.45 5.17
N CYS A 19 41.47 11.74 6.14
CA CYS A 19 40.16 12.33 5.94
C CYS A 19 40.23 13.35 4.78
N LYS A 20 39.57 13.09 3.66
CA LYS A 20 39.30 14.14 2.67
C LYS A 20 38.51 15.22 3.42
N ASN A 21 39.20 16.25 3.92
CA ASN A 21 38.54 17.48 4.31
C ASN A 21 37.84 17.98 3.04
N HIS A 22 36.52 17.81 2.99
CA HIS A 22 35.72 18.46 1.97
C HIS A 22 35.82 19.99 2.24
N GLN A 23 36.79 20.63 1.64
CA GLN A 23 36.83 22.10 1.61
C GLN A 23 35.53 22.55 0.95
N GLN A 24 34.82 23.45 1.62
CA GLN A 24 33.61 24.02 1.01
C GLN A 24 34.02 24.73 -0.29
N PRO A 25 33.26 24.54 -1.37
CA PRO A 25 33.58 25.19 -2.64
C PRO A 25 33.46 26.72 -2.52
N ILE A 26 34.30 27.44 -3.23
CA ILE A 26 34.13 28.88 -3.40
C ILE A 26 32.97 29.06 -4.38
N ILE A 27 31.86 29.57 -3.89
CA ILE A 27 30.64 29.80 -4.69
C ILE A 27 30.84 31.05 -5.51
N LYS A 28 30.77 30.91 -6.84
CA LYS A 28 30.84 32.03 -7.79
C LYS A 28 29.53 32.84 -7.76
N GLU A 29 28.38 32.15 -7.71
CA GLU A 29 27.07 32.79 -7.82
C GLU A 29 25.98 31.95 -7.09
N ASN A 30 25.05 32.68 -6.47
CA ASN A 30 23.81 32.09 -5.94
C ASN A 30 22.72 32.25 -6.99
N LEU A 31 22.16 31.12 -7.45
CA LEU A 31 21.22 31.09 -8.58
C LEU A 31 19.79 31.59 -8.19
N ASN A 32 19.48 31.67 -6.89
CA ASN A 32 18.17 32.10 -6.37
C ASN A 32 16.95 31.29 -6.91
N ILE A 33 17.19 30.08 -7.37
CA ILE A 33 16.20 29.10 -7.81
C ILE A 33 16.40 27.79 -7.06
N LEU A 34 15.34 27.01 -6.91
CA LEU A 34 15.42 25.66 -6.35
C LEU A 34 16.04 24.70 -7.36
N PRO A 35 16.81 23.66 -6.93
CA PRO A 35 17.27 22.62 -7.82
C PRO A 35 16.09 21.75 -8.28
N THR A 36 16.12 21.29 -9.52
CA THR A 36 15.17 20.25 -10.00
C THR A 36 15.68 18.89 -9.58
N ILE A 37 14.93 18.19 -8.73
CA ILE A 37 15.31 16.87 -8.22
C ILE A 37 14.26 15.81 -8.52
N TYR A 38 14.69 14.57 -8.66
CA TYR A 38 13.81 13.41 -8.78
C TYR A 38 14.26 12.28 -7.82
N PRO A 39 13.34 11.69 -7.03
CA PRO A 39 11.96 12.13 -6.81
C PRO A 39 11.86 13.52 -6.17
N GLU A 40 10.72 14.18 -6.35
CA GLU A 40 10.47 15.50 -5.82
C GLU A 40 10.13 15.41 -4.31
N TYR A 41 11.13 15.67 -3.46
CA TYR A 41 11.03 15.59 -2.01
C TYR A 41 10.96 16.94 -1.29
N GLN A 42 11.07 18.04 -1.99
CA GLN A 42 11.12 19.38 -1.40
C GLN A 42 9.86 19.66 -0.58
N GLY A 43 10.03 20.14 0.64
CA GLY A 43 8.91 20.42 1.55
C GLY A 43 8.18 19.18 2.12
N ALA A 44 8.73 17.99 1.95
CA ALA A 44 8.14 16.78 2.51
C ALA A 44 8.26 16.73 4.04
N LEU A 45 7.20 16.26 4.72
CA LEU A 45 7.23 15.87 6.13
C LEU A 45 7.59 14.38 6.23
N LEU A 46 8.60 14.04 7.03
CA LEU A 46 9.19 12.72 7.09
C LEU A 46 8.90 11.99 8.41
N PRO A 47 8.65 10.68 8.40
CA PRO A 47 8.74 9.88 9.61
C PRO A 47 10.18 9.86 10.14
N VAL A 48 10.36 9.94 11.45
CA VAL A 48 11.70 9.91 12.08
C VAL A 48 12.52 8.66 11.76
N ASN A 49 11.87 7.58 11.33
CA ASN A 49 12.46 6.27 11.06
C ASN A 49 12.40 5.82 9.59
N ILE A 50 12.33 6.76 8.65
CA ILE A 50 12.32 6.46 7.21
C ILE A 50 13.74 6.26 6.64
N ALA A 51 13.85 5.46 5.58
CA ALA A 51 15.07 5.31 4.79
C ALA A 51 15.53 6.65 4.17
N PRO A 52 16.80 6.78 3.79
CA PRO A 52 17.30 7.98 3.11
C PRO A 52 16.49 8.33 1.87
N LEU A 53 16.21 9.62 1.70
CA LEU A 53 15.57 10.16 0.52
C LEU A 53 16.63 10.42 -0.56
N ASN A 54 17.16 9.35 -1.13
CA ASN A 54 18.09 9.47 -2.25
C ASN A 54 17.39 10.13 -3.44
N PHE A 55 18.10 11.02 -4.13
CA PHE A 55 17.53 11.75 -5.27
C PHE A 55 18.58 11.97 -6.36
N LYS A 56 18.12 12.26 -7.56
CA LYS A 56 18.93 12.67 -8.69
C LYS A 56 18.64 14.14 -8.99
N ILE A 57 19.70 14.93 -9.23
CA ILE A 57 19.57 16.30 -9.69
C ILE A 57 19.40 16.24 -11.21
N GLN A 58 18.38 16.92 -11.73
CA GLN A 58 18.03 16.92 -13.15
C GLN A 58 18.59 18.13 -13.89
N ASP A 59 19.10 19.12 -13.14
CA ASP A 59 19.78 20.29 -13.71
C ASP A 59 21.15 19.91 -14.29
N GLU A 60 21.70 20.75 -15.17
CA GLU A 60 23.01 20.56 -15.75
C GLU A 60 24.12 20.76 -14.70
N GLY A 61 25.18 19.96 -14.75
CA GLY A 61 26.36 20.04 -13.89
C GLY A 61 27.28 18.86 -14.10
N ASP A 62 28.59 19.08 -13.90
CA ASP A 62 29.63 18.04 -13.99
C ASP A 62 29.77 17.29 -12.66
N GLU A 63 29.47 17.98 -11.56
CA GLU A 63 29.62 17.52 -10.20
C GLU A 63 28.65 18.28 -9.29
N TRP A 64 28.10 17.64 -8.28
CA TRP A 64 27.24 18.28 -7.28
C TRP A 64 27.80 18.09 -5.88
N MET A 65 27.69 19.11 -5.05
CA MET A 65 27.91 19.04 -3.61
C MET A 65 26.60 19.31 -2.91
N ILE A 66 26.19 18.35 -2.06
CA ILE A 66 24.97 18.40 -1.29
C ILE A 66 25.33 18.50 0.19
N GLN A 67 24.76 19.48 0.88
CA GLN A 67 24.88 19.64 2.32
C GLN A 67 23.50 19.52 2.95
N ILE A 68 23.33 18.53 3.85
CA ILE A 68 22.11 18.33 4.63
C ILE A 68 22.41 18.77 6.06
N GLN A 69 21.75 19.82 6.52
CA GLN A 69 22.00 20.46 7.80
C GLN A 69 20.76 20.47 8.69
N GLY A 70 20.96 20.24 9.96
CA GLY A 70 20.01 20.34 11.05
C GLY A 70 20.75 20.47 12.37
N LYS A 71 20.12 20.09 13.48
CA LYS A 71 20.85 19.91 14.74
C LYS A 71 21.80 18.72 14.60
N GLY A 72 23.05 18.87 15.05
CA GLY A 72 24.08 17.85 14.96
C GLY A 72 25.05 18.05 13.79
N ASN A 73 25.81 17.00 13.45
CA ASN A 73 26.82 17.07 12.41
C ASN A 73 26.16 17.04 11.01
N PRO A 74 26.43 18.00 10.12
CA PRO A 74 25.89 18.02 8.77
C PRO A 74 26.38 16.82 7.95
N ILE A 75 25.58 16.39 6.99
CA ILE A 75 25.97 15.39 5.99
C ILE A 75 26.38 16.14 4.72
N THR A 76 27.64 15.97 4.31
CA THR A 76 28.12 16.48 3.04
C THR A 76 28.37 15.31 2.09
N ILE A 77 27.88 15.44 0.86
CA ILE A 77 27.97 14.42 -0.20
C ILE A 77 28.44 15.10 -1.47
N THR A 78 29.41 14.48 -2.16
CA THR A 78 29.75 14.80 -3.53
C THR A 78 29.19 13.75 -4.46
N ALA A 79 28.49 14.15 -5.51
CA ALA A 79 27.84 13.25 -6.46
C ALA A 79 28.13 13.68 -7.91
N HIS A 80 28.17 12.70 -8.82
CA HIS A 80 28.27 12.92 -10.27
C HIS A 80 27.01 12.48 -11.01
N ASP A 81 26.11 11.74 -10.35
CA ASP A 81 24.81 11.29 -10.87
C ASP A 81 23.75 11.34 -9.77
N ALA A 82 23.49 10.23 -9.10
CA ALA A 82 22.54 10.16 -8.01
C ALA A 82 23.17 10.52 -6.66
N VAL A 83 22.40 11.17 -5.81
CA VAL A 83 22.76 11.50 -4.42
C VAL A 83 22.37 10.34 -3.53
N GLU A 84 23.37 9.61 -3.02
CA GLU A 84 23.16 8.53 -2.06
C GLU A 84 23.51 8.99 -0.64
N ILE A 85 22.51 9.10 0.21
CA ILE A 85 22.65 9.58 1.57
C ILE A 85 23.08 8.42 2.48
N PRO A 86 24.19 8.53 3.24
CA PRO A 86 24.66 7.47 4.13
C PRO A 86 23.66 7.14 5.24
N ILE A 87 23.08 5.94 5.22
CA ILE A 87 21.95 5.53 6.06
C ILE A 87 22.20 5.70 7.56
N LYS A 88 23.42 5.44 8.06
CA LYS A 88 23.73 5.59 9.51
C LYS A 88 23.68 7.05 9.94
N ARG A 89 24.27 7.96 9.12
CA ARG A 89 24.27 9.40 9.38
C ARG A 89 22.86 9.98 9.23
N TRP A 90 22.12 9.52 8.23
CA TRP A 90 20.74 9.90 8.01
C TRP A 90 19.85 9.60 9.20
N ARG A 91 19.87 8.36 9.71
CA ARG A 91 19.11 7.97 10.90
C ARG A 91 19.46 8.83 12.12
N GLN A 92 20.74 9.08 12.34
CA GLN A 92 21.19 9.93 13.43
C GLN A 92 20.67 11.37 13.27
N LEU A 93 20.72 11.91 12.05
CA LEU A 93 20.26 13.27 11.76
C LEU A 93 18.74 13.39 11.94
N LEU A 94 17.94 12.44 11.45
CA LEU A 94 16.50 12.41 11.68
C LEU A 94 16.16 12.39 13.17
N HIS A 95 16.81 11.54 13.93
CA HIS A 95 16.60 11.44 15.39
C HIS A 95 16.89 12.75 16.12
N GLN A 96 17.96 13.43 15.75
CA GLN A 96 18.36 14.70 16.37
C GLN A 96 17.45 15.87 15.98
N ASN A 97 16.72 15.76 14.88
CA ASN A 97 15.85 16.79 14.34
C ASN A 97 14.36 16.47 14.42
N GLN A 98 13.99 15.52 15.25
CA GLN A 98 12.59 15.15 15.49
C GLN A 98 11.77 16.38 15.95
N GLY A 99 10.66 16.66 15.28
CA GLY A 99 9.84 17.86 15.48
C GLY A 99 10.46 19.16 14.94
N GLY A 100 11.52 19.06 14.13
CA GLY A 100 12.19 20.18 13.47
C GLY A 100 12.38 19.95 11.98
N SER A 101 13.28 20.73 11.38
CA SER A 101 13.49 20.71 9.93
C SER A 101 14.96 20.49 9.58
N LEU A 102 15.21 19.89 8.42
CA LEU A 102 16.50 19.77 7.77
C LEU A 102 16.56 20.77 6.60
N SER A 103 17.67 21.46 6.44
CA SER A 103 17.94 22.30 5.27
C SER A 103 18.88 21.56 4.33
N ILE A 104 18.52 21.47 3.06
CA ILE A 104 19.29 20.83 2.00
C ILE A 104 19.78 21.92 1.05
N THR A 105 21.10 22.08 0.95
CA THR A 105 21.75 22.97 0.01
C THR A 105 22.39 22.14 -1.09
N VAL A 106 22.14 22.50 -2.34
CA VAL A 106 22.73 21.87 -3.53
C VAL A 106 23.61 22.90 -4.22
N SER A 107 24.84 22.50 -4.55
CA SER A 107 25.76 23.31 -5.40
C SER A 107 26.16 22.47 -6.60
N SER A 108 26.13 23.03 -7.80
CA SER A 108 26.57 22.41 -9.04
C SER A 108 27.90 23.00 -9.50
N ARG A 109 28.79 22.16 -10.03
CA ARG A 109 30.01 22.57 -10.69
C ARG A 109 29.81 22.57 -12.20
N LYS A 110 30.08 23.70 -12.84
CA LYS A 110 29.98 23.86 -14.30
C LYS A 110 31.25 24.54 -14.78
N LYS A 111 31.97 23.92 -15.73
CA LYS A 111 33.23 24.47 -16.29
C LYS A 111 34.24 24.87 -15.21
N GLY A 112 34.33 24.10 -14.14
CA GLY A 112 35.28 24.35 -13.03
C GLY A 112 34.78 25.30 -11.94
N GLU A 113 33.68 26.01 -12.13
CA GLU A 113 33.11 26.99 -11.18
C GLU A 113 31.88 26.45 -10.47
N TRP A 114 31.68 26.87 -9.21
CA TRP A 114 30.58 26.42 -8.38
C TRP A 114 29.44 27.43 -8.31
N TYR A 115 28.21 26.93 -8.49
CA TYR A 115 26.94 27.67 -8.44
C TYR A 115 26.05 27.04 -7.37
N GLN A 116 25.46 27.86 -6.52
CA GLN A 116 24.63 27.36 -5.42
C GLN A 116 23.17 27.67 -5.67
N TYR A 117 22.32 26.64 -5.55
CA TYR A 117 20.87 26.75 -5.59
C TYR A 117 20.31 27.26 -4.26
N SER A 118 19.09 27.80 -4.28
CA SER A 118 18.35 28.10 -3.06
C SER A 118 18.16 26.82 -2.26
N PRO A 119 18.34 26.82 -0.94
CA PRO A 119 18.12 25.66 -0.12
C PRO A 119 16.61 25.31 -0.07
N PHE A 120 16.31 24.03 0.08
CA PHE A 120 14.98 23.54 0.39
C PHE A 120 14.95 22.81 1.74
N THR A 121 13.76 22.63 2.30
CA THR A 121 13.58 22.01 3.62
C THR A 121 12.91 20.65 3.52
N LEU A 122 13.21 19.80 4.51
CA LEU A 122 12.49 18.59 4.84
C LEU A 122 12.11 18.68 6.32
N ASP A 123 10.85 18.51 6.66
CA ASP A 123 10.40 18.52 8.03
C ASP A 123 10.45 17.10 8.61
N VAL A 124 10.78 16.96 9.88
CA VAL A 124 10.88 15.66 10.57
C VAL A 124 9.79 15.57 11.64
N SER A 125 8.83 14.69 11.43
CA SER A 125 7.75 14.45 12.37
C SER A 125 8.25 13.87 13.70
N THR A 126 7.49 14.09 14.77
CA THR A 126 7.60 13.34 16.02
C THR A 126 7.04 11.93 15.90
N ASP A 127 6.20 11.69 14.91
CA ASP A 127 5.53 10.41 14.69
C ASP A 127 6.42 9.46 13.88
N SER A 128 6.64 8.25 14.41
CA SER A 128 7.25 7.17 13.65
C SER A 128 6.21 6.49 12.75
N ILE A 129 6.67 5.87 11.66
CA ILE A 129 5.87 4.96 10.84
C ILE A 129 6.16 3.51 11.25
N ASP A 130 5.24 2.57 10.96
CA ASP A 130 5.48 1.15 11.18
C ASP A 130 6.76 0.67 10.49
N SER A 131 7.40 -0.35 11.05
CA SER A 131 8.74 -0.75 10.61
C SER A 131 8.79 -1.37 9.21
N HIS A 132 7.70 -1.98 8.75
CA HIS A 132 7.64 -2.69 7.48
C HIS A 132 6.38 -2.35 6.68
N LEU A 133 6.49 -2.56 5.38
CA LEU A 133 5.41 -2.41 4.42
C LEU A 133 5.34 -3.67 3.56
N ALA A 134 4.20 -4.35 3.54
CA ALA A 134 3.92 -5.43 2.60
C ALA A 134 3.16 -4.89 1.39
N TYR A 135 3.40 -5.44 0.21
CA TYR A 135 2.72 -5.08 -1.04
C TYR A 135 2.86 -6.19 -2.08
N ARG A 136 1.96 -6.21 -3.04
CA ARG A 136 2.05 -7.07 -4.21
C ARG A 136 2.72 -6.33 -5.36
N LEU A 137 3.73 -6.95 -5.96
CA LEU A 137 4.32 -6.53 -7.22
C LEU A 137 3.71 -7.33 -8.36
N ILE A 138 3.14 -6.65 -9.35
CA ILE A 138 2.42 -7.27 -10.47
C ILE A 138 2.51 -6.39 -11.73
N GLU A 139 2.35 -6.98 -12.89
CA GLU A 139 2.17 -6.27 -14.16
C GLU A 139 0.98 -5.31 -14.09
N PRO A 140 1.03 -4.14 -14.76
CA PRO A 140 0.01 -3.11 -14.60
C PRO A 140 -1.40 -3.53 -15.02
N THR A 141 -1.56 -4.45 -15.96
CA THR A 141 -2.88 -4.94 -16.41
C THR A 141 -3.50 -5.97 -15.47
N TYR A 142 -2.75 -6.52 -14.50
CA TYR A 142 -3.13 -7.64 -13.64
C TYR A 142 -3.53 -8.94 -14.39
N ALA A 143 -3.52 -8.92 -15.71
CA ALA A 143 -3.81 -10.07 -16.54
C ALA A 143 -2.61 -11.03 -16.60
N ASN A 144 -1.39 -10.49 -16.64
CA ASN A 144 -0.16 -11.27 -16.63
C ASN A 144 0.34 -11.50 -15.19
N TRP A 145 -0.03 -12.63 -14.62
CA TRP A 145 0.35 -13.03 -13.25
C TRP A 145 1.59 -13.92 -13.18
N ASN A 146 2.25 -14.23 -14.30
CA ASN A 146 3.41 -15.11 -14.37
C ASN A 146 4.65 -14.60 -13.62
N SER A 147 4.67 -13.34 -13.25
CA SER A 147 5.79 -12.68 -12.56
C SER A 147 5.32 -11.80 -11.40
N MET A 148 4.46 -12.37 -10.53
CA MET A 148 3.96 -11.63 -9.36
C MET A 148 4.56 -12.16 -8.06
N ALA A 149 4.65 -11.27 -7.05
CA ALA A 149 5.05 -11.62 -5.70
C ALA A 149 4.37 -10.69 -4.67
N ILE A 150 4.13 -11.22 -3.46
CA ILE A 150 3.93 -10.40 -2.28
C ILE A 150 5.30 -10.22 -1.64
N CYS A 151 5.73 -8.99 -1.54
CA CYS A 151 6.99 -8.58 -0.93
C CYS A 151 6.75 -7.84 0.37
N GLN A 152 7.78 -7.77 1.21
CA GLN A 152 7.83 -6.89 2.37
C GLN A 152 9.11 -6.08 2.35
N ARG A 153 9.04 -4.84 2.81
CA ARG A 153 10.15 -3.91 2.84
C ARG A 153 10.29 -3.29 4.22
N GLU A 154 11.52 -3.24 4.72
CA GLU A 154 11.88 -2.46 5.90
C GLU A 154 11.90 -0.98 5.54
N LEU A 155 11.06 -0.15 6.17
CA LEU A 155 10.92 1.27 5.83
C LEU A 155 12.09 2.12 6.30
N SER A 156 12.87 1.66 7.28
CA SER A 156 14.09 2.36 7.74
C SER A 156 15.32 2.06 6.88
N SER A 157 15.18 1.22 5.84
CA SER A 157 16.24 0.85 4.90
C SER A 157 15.64 0.54 3.53
N PHE A 158 16.49 0.08 2.59
CA PHE A 158 16.05 -0.35 1.26
C PHE A 158 15.89 -1.87 1.15
N LYS A 159 15.90 -2.59 2.31
CA LYS A 159 15.85 -4.04 2.32
C LYS A 159 14.46 -4.54 2.00
N GLU A 160 14.31 -5.16 0.85
CA GLU A 160 13.10 -5.85 0.42
C GLU A 160 13.32 -7.37 0.46
N THR A 161 12.31 -8.12 0.85
CA THR A 161 12.30 -9.58 0.83
C THR A 161 10.95 -10.10 0.37
N GLU A 162 10.95 -11.23 -0.33
CA GLU A 162 9.74 -11.90 -0.76
C GLU A 162 9.05 -12.60 0.42
N ILE A 163 7.73 -12.41 0.56
CA ILE A 163 6.88 -13.22 1.43
C ILE A 163 6.47 -14.49 0.67
N ILE A 164 5.99 -14.33 -0.56
CA ILE A 164 5.66 -15.44 -1.47
C ILE A 164 5.60 -14.94 -2.92
N SER A 165 6.01 -15.77 -3.89
CA SER A 165 5.83 -15.50 -5.31
C SER A 165 5.03 -16.60 -5.99
N ASN A 166 4.50 -16.29 -7.18
CA ASN A 166 3.84 -17.30 -8.00
C ASN A 166 4.74 -18.50 -8.29
N LYS A 167 6.05 -18.28 -8.51
CA LYS A 167 7.04 -19.35 -8.74
C LYS A 167 7.16 -20.31 -7.56
N LYS A 168 7.02 -19.81 -6.32
CA LYS A 168 7.13 -20.61 -5.09
C LYS A 168 5.79 -21.18 -4.61
N SER A 169 4.69 -20.87 -5.26
CA SER A 169 3.34 -21.34 -4.93
C SER A 169 2.75 -22.28 -6.00
N GLY A 170 3.58 -22.91 -6.83
CA GLY A 170 3.13 -23.79 -7.92
C GLY A 170 2.45 -23.03 -9.05
N GLN A 171 3.00 -21.87 -9.44
CA GLN A 171 2.49 -21.01 -10.52
C GLN A 171 1.06 -20.48 -10.28
N ASN A 172 0.70 -20.22 -9.02
CA ASN A 172 -0.60 -19.64 -8.70
C ASN A 172 -0.63 -18.12 -8.91
N CYS A 173 -1.81 -17.63 -9.23
CA CYS A 173 -2.11 -16.21 -9.10
C CYS A 173 -2.33 -15.90 -7.61
N ILE A 174 -1.50 -15.01 -7.05
CA ILE A 174 -1.56 -14.59 -5.65
C ILE A 174 -2.30 -13.26 -5.55
N ASN A 175 -3.40 -13.25 -4.84
CA ASN A 175 -4.28 -12.08 -4.76
C ASN A 175 -4.38 -11.57 -3.33
N CYS A 176 -5.35 -10.73 -3.08
CA CYS A 176 -5.71 -10.04 -1.85
C CYS A 176 -4.99 -10.57 -0.59
N HIS A 177 -4.19 -9.75 0.05
CA HIS A 177 -3.53 -10.10 1.30
C HIS A 177 -3.81 -9.02 2.35
N THR A 178 -3.91 -9.44 3.60
CA THR A 178 -4.06 -8.51 4.73
C THR A 178 -3.52 -9.14 6.02
N PHE A 179 -3.32 -8.30 7.02
CA PHE A 179 -2.75 -8.65 8.31
C PHE A 179 -3.69 -8.20 9.43
N ASN A 180 -3.85 -9.00 10.47
CA ASN A 180 -4.62 -8.59 11.64
C ASN A 180 -3.91 -7.44 12.36
N GLN A 181 -4.48 -6.24 12.30
CA GLN A 181 -3.94 -5.01 12.90
C GLN A 181 -2.42 -4.81 12.66
N GLY A 182 -1.95 -5.15 11.45
CA GLY A 182 -0.53 -5.07 11.11
C GLY A 182 0.39 -6.11 11.79
N ASN A 183 -0.17 -7.16 12.41
CA ASN A 183 0.61 -8.24 13.01
C ASN A 183 1.23 -9.14 11.93
N PRO A 184 2.57 -9.19 11.79
CA PRO A 184 3.23 -10.00 10.77
C PRO A 184 3.04 -11.52 10.92
N ASN A 185 2.58 -12.00 12.09
CA ASN A 185 2.34 -13.40 12.36
C ASN A 185 0.88 -13.84 12.08
N GLU A 186 0.01 -12.91 11.69
CA GLU A 186 -1.39 -13.15 11.37
C GLU A 186 -1.72 -12.55 10.01
N MET A 187 -1.66 -13.39 9.00
CA MET A 187 -1.84 -13.02 7.60
C MET A 187 -2.86 -13.91 6.93
N VAL A 188 -3.66 -13.34 6.05
CA VAL A 188 -4.51 -14.10 5.12
C VAL A 188 -4.25 -13.63 3.71
N MET A 189 -4.25 -14.57 2.75
CA MET A 189 -4.15 -14.27 1.33
C MET A 189 -5.00 -15.23 0.50
N HIS A 190 -5.47 -14.76 -0.64
CA HIS A 190 -6.21 -15.56 -1.59
C HIS A 190 -5.33 -15.98 -2.77
N MET A 191 -5.45 -17.24 -3.19
CA MET A 191 -4.76 -17.79 -4.36
C MET A 191 -5.78 -18.31 -5.36
N ARG A 192 -5.51 -18.06 -6.65
CA ARG A 192 -6.35 -18.49 -7.79
C ARG A 192 -5.57 -19.45 -8.68
N LYS A 193 -6.25 -20.05 -9.65
CA LYS A 193 -5.74 -20.98 -10.66
C LYS A 193 -5.45 -22.37 -10.09
N ILE A 194 -4.32 -23.00 -10.42
CA ILE A 194 -4.02 -24.43 -10.24
C ILE A 194 -4.25 -24.91 -8.80
N ASN A 195 -3.76 -24.18 -7.81
CA ASN A 195 -3.88 -24.52 -6.40
C ASN A 195 -4.75 -23.50 -5.64
N ALA A 196 -5.87 -23.10 -6.24
CA ALA A 196 -6.76 -22.10 -5.66
C ALA A 196 -7.14 -22.41 -4.22
N GLY A 197 -7.32 -21.37 -3.40
CA GLY A 197 -7.72 -21.46 -2.00
C GLY A 197 -7.30 -20.24 -1.20
N THR A 198 -7.73 -20.19 0.04
CA THR A 198 -7.33 -19.13 0.98
C THR A 198 -6.24 -19.65 1.89
N ILE A 199 -5.12 -18.97 1.96
CA ILE A 199 -4.01 -19.27 2.87
C ILE A 199 -4.19 -18.43 4.11
N LEU A 200 -4.32 -19.10 5.25
CA LEU A 200 -4.40 -18.50 6.58
C LEU A 200 -3.11 -18.80 7.35
N ILE A 201 -2.44 -17.76 7.82
CA ILE A 201 -1.25 -17.84 8.66
C ILE A 201 -1.60 -17.28 10.03
N GLN A 202 -1.44 -18.08 11.08
CA GLN A 202 -1.60 -17.65 12.48
C GLN A 202 -0.56 -18.33 13.36
N GLY A 203 0.13 -17.56 14.22
CA GLY A 203 1.10 -18.10 15.16
C GLY A 203 2.22 -18.94 14.51
N GLY A 204 2.60 -18.61 13.28
CA GLY A 204 3.61 -19.38 12.53
C GLY A 204 3.09 -20.63 11.82
N ALA A 205 1.84 -21.02 12.05
CA ALA A 205 1.17 -22.12 11.31
C ALA A 205 0.56 -21.59 10.01
N CYS A 206 0.64 -22.40 8.95
CA CYS A 206 0.05 -22.11 7.64
C CYS A 206 -1.02 -23.15 7.31
N GLN A 207 -2.22 -22.70 7.00
CA GLN A 207 -3.35 -23.54 6.66
C GLN A 207 -3.97 -23.11 5.33
N LYS A 208 -4.28 -24.09 4.47
CA LYS A 208 -5.02 -23.87 3.23
C LYS A 208 -6.49 -24.20 3.43
N LEU A 209 -7.35 -23.23 3.13
CA LEU A 209 -8.81 -23.37 3.22
C LEU A 209 -9.42 -23.52 1.83
N ASN A 210 -10.43 -24.40 1.72
CA ASN A 210 -11.38 -24.40 0.61
C ASN A 210 -12.58 -23.57 1.03
N THR A 211 -12.73 -22.40 0.44
CA THR A 211 -13.73 -21.40 0.83
C THR A 211 -14.94 -21.35 -0.11
N LYS A 212 -14.93 -22.13 -1.22
CA LYS A 212 -16.12 -22.31 -2.05
C LYS A 212 -17.11 -23.25 -1.34
N THR A 213 -18.34 -22.82 -1.26
CA THR A 213 -19.45 -23.61 -0.68
C THR A 213 -20.67 -23.51 -1.60
N PRO A 214 -21.72 -24.32 -1.43
CA PRO A 214 -22.97 -24.20 -2.18
C PRO A 214 -23.70 -22.85 -2.00
N HIS A 215 -23.28 -22.04 -1.02
CA HIS A 215 -23.89 -20.76 -0.66
C HIS A 215 -22.95 -19.58 -0.84
N THR A 216 -21.86 -19.72 -1.60
CA THR A 216 -20.93 -18.64 -1.93
C THR A 216 -20.76 -18.50 -3.43
N ILE A 217 -20.76 -17.27 -3.94
CA ILE A 217 -20.61 -16.97 -5.37
C ILE A 217 -19.28 -17.51 -5.89
N SER A 218 -18.21 -17.30 -5.12
CA SER A 218 -16.83 -17.72 -5.47
C SER A 218 -16.05 -18.12 -4.23
N ASN A 219 -14.75 -18.39 -4.37
CA ASN A 219 -13.84 -18.39 -3.24
C ASN A 219 -13.74 -16.98 -2.62
N PHE A 220 -13.28 -16.90 -1.38
CA PHE A 220 -13.20 -15.68 -0.60
C PHE A 220 -12.12 -14.72 -1.14
N VAL A 221 -12.50 -13.44 -1.31
CA VAL A 221 -11.63 -12.35 -1.76
C VAL A 221 -11.79 -11.13 -0.84
N TYR A 222 -10.92 -10.13 -0.95
CA TYR A 222 -10.95 -8.88 -0.18
C TYR A 222 -11.10 -9.05 1.33
N PRO A 223 -10.19 -9.81 1.97
CA PRO A 223 -10.24 -10.07 3.40
C PRO A 223 -10.03 -8.84 4.25
N ASP A 224 -10.78 -8.76 5.36
CA ASP A 224 -10.46 -7.88 6.47
C ASP A 224 -10.67 -8.59 7.82
N TRP A 225 -9.70 -8.41 8.72
CA TRP A 225 -9.71 -9.06 10.01
C TRP A 225 -10.58 -8.31 11.02
N HIS A 226 -11.41 -9.06 11.72
CA HIS A 226 -11.96 -8.55 12.97
C HIS A 226 -10.83 -8.31 13.98
N PRO A 227 -10.84 -7.19 14.76
CA PRO A 227 -9.73 -6.82 15.65
C PRO A 227 -9.34 -7.91 16.67
N SER A 228 -10.26 -8.79 17.02
CA SER A 228 -9.97 -9.91 17.92
C SER A 228 -9.09 -11.01 17.32
N GLY A 229 -8.88 -11.02 16.00
CA GLY A 229 -8.18 -12.08 15.28
C GLY A 229 -8.96 -13.41 15.18
N LYS A 230 -10.23 -13.45 15.58
CA LYS A 230 -11.06 -14.68 15.59
C LYS A 230 -11.93 -14.82 14.35
N GLN A 231 -12.30 -13.71 13.74
CA GLN A 231 -13.14 -13.67 12.54
C GLN A 231 -12.44 -12.90 11.43
N ILE A 232 -12.81 -13.22 10.19
CA ILE A 232 -12.37 -12.48 8.98
C ILE A 232 -13.60 -12.28 8.10
N ALA A 233 -13.85 -11.04 7.70
CA ALA A 233 -14.85 -10.73 6.68
C ALA A 233 -14.23 -10.85 5.29
N PHE A 234 -15.01 -11.29 4.32
CA PHE A 234 -14.60 -11.47 2.92
C PHE A 234 -15.73 -11.06 1.99
N SER A 235 -15.38 -10.73 0.76
CA SER A 235 -16.34 -10.74 -0.36
C SER A 235 -16.27 -12.06 -1.10
N THR A 236 -17.36 -12.41 -1.78
CA THR A 236 -17.43 -13.49 -2.78
C THR A 236 -17.99 -12.89 -4.05
N ASN A 237 -17.22 -12.88 -5.14
CA ASN A 237 -17.51 -12.06 -6.31
C ASN A 237 -17.50 -12.86 -7.60
N LEU A 238 -18.35 -12.46 -8.55
CA LEU A 238 -18.23 -12.81 -9.96
C LEU A 238 -17.77 -11.58 -10.71
N THR A 239 -16.46 -11.51 -10.99
CA THR A 239 -15.80 -10.36 -11.60
C THR A 239 -15.60 -10.56 -13.09
N GLN A 240 -15.84 -9.53 -13.87
CA GLN A 240 -15.59 -9.47 -15.32
C GLN A 240 -14.52 -8.42 -15.61
N MET A 241 -13.77 -8.64 -16.69
CA MET A 241 -12.74 -7.73 -17.18
C MET A 241 -12.95 -7.46 -18.66
N SER A 242 -12.86 -6.19 -19.06
CA SER A 242 -12.84 -5.75 -20.45
C SER A 242 -11.58 -4.94 -20.70
N PHE A 243 -10.93 -5.17 -21.83
CA PHE A 243 -9.70 -4.47 -22.21
C PHE A 243 -9.98 -3.46 -23.31
N TYR A 244 -9.26 -2.33 -23.28
CA TYR A 244 -9.35 -1.29 -24.31
C TYR A 244 -8.08 -1.29 -25.15
N ASP A 245 -8.24 -1.32 -26.48
CA ASP A 245 -7.10 -1.37 -27.41
C ASP A 245 -6.43 0.00 -27.62
N ALA A 246 -7.18 1.09 -27.51
CA ALA A 246 -6.74 2.44 -27.91
C ALA A 246 -7.23 3.55 -26.97
N HIS A 247 -7.39 3.28 -25.69
CA HIS A 247 -7.84 4.25 -24.69
C HIS A 247 -6.79 4.40 -23.59
N PRO A 248 -6.59 5.61 -23.01
CA PRO A 248 -5.71 5.81 -21.84
C PRO A 248 -6.03 4.85 -20.69
N LYS A 249 -7.30 4.50 -20.51
CA LYS A 249 -7.76 3.46 -19.62
C LYS A 249 -7.53 2.09 -20.26
N ILE A 250 -6.68 1.28 -19.68
CA ILE A 250 -6.26 -0.01 -20.23
C ILE A 250 -7.31 -1.11 -20.00
N ILE A 251 -8.00 -1.08 -18.85
CA ILE A 251 -8.88 -2.15 -18.40
C ILE A 251 -10.09 -1.59 -17.65
N GLU A 252 -11.24 -2.20 -17.84
CA GLU A 252 -12.43 -2.05 -17.01
C GLU A 252 -12.67 -3.33 -16.22
N VAL A 253 -12.90 -3.20 -14.91
CA VAL A 253 -13.18 -4.32 -14.03
C VAL A 253 -14.46 -4.03 -13.26
N TYR A 254 -15.43 -4.94 -13.34
CA TYR A 254 -16.71 -4.81 -12.66
C TYR A 254 -17.21 -6.16 -12.16
N ASP A 255 -17.96 -6.14 -11.06
CA ASP A 255 -18.63 -7.32 -10.54
C ASP A 255 -20.05 -7.41 -11.12
N THR A 256 -20.48 -8.62 -11.48
CA THR A 256 -21.87 -8.91 -11.86
C THR A 256 -22.67 -9.46 -10.69
N GLN A 257 -21.98 -10.03 -9.69
CA GLN A 257 -22.51 -10.48 -8.41
C GLN A 257 -21.42 -10.31 -7.34
N SER A 258 -21.83 -9.90 -6.15
CA SER A 258 -20.93 -9.90 -4.99
C SER A 258 -21.73 -9.91 -3.68
N ASP A 259 -21.29 -10.75 -2.74
CA ASP A 259 -21.84 -10.89 -1.40
C ASP A 259 -20.73 -10.78 -0.36
N ILE A 260 -21.07 -10.44 0.87
CA ILE A 260 -20.15 -10.44 2.00
C ILE A 260 -20.45 -11.62 2.92
N VAL A 261 -19.38 -12.29 3.32
CA VAL A 261 -19.42 -13.40 4.27
C VAL A 261 -18.42 -13.16 5.41
N LEU A 262 -18.73 -13.71 6.57
CA LEU A 262 -17.86 -13.73 7.74
C LEU A 262 -17.40 -15.18 7.99
N TYR A 263 -16.10 -15.36 8.16
CA TYR A 263 -15.52 -16.65 8.54
C TYR A 263 -15.07 -16.63 10.01
N ASP A 264 -15.63 -17.50 10.83
CA ASP A 264 -15.18 -17.78 12.20
C ASP A 264 -14.11 -18.88 12.16
N ILE A 265 -12.88 -18.51 12.49
CA ILE A 265 -11.71 -19.39 12.40
C ILE A 265 -11.82 -20.56 13.36
N SER A 266 -12.28 -20.31 14.59
CA SER A 266 -12.36 -21.32 15.63
C SER A 266 -13.40 -22.39 15.35
N LYS A 267 -14.55 -21.97 14.82
CA LYS A 267 -15.67 -22.85 14.47
C LYS A 267 -15.51 -23.47 13.08
N ASN A 268 -14.64 -22.89 12.23
CA ASN A 268 -14.54 -23.21 10.81
C ASN A 268 -15.86 -23.03 10.08
N GLU A 269 -16.60 -21.98 10.44
CA GLU A 269 -17.94 -21.72 9.95
C GLU A 269 -18.06 -20.36 9.28
N VAL A 270 -18.95 -20.28 8.31
CA VAL A 270 -19.26 -19.08 7.53
C VAL A 270 -20.65 -18.56 7.93
N TYR A 271 -20.75 -17.25 8.06
CA TYR A 271 -21.96 -16.51 8.40
C TYR A 271 -22.19 -15.39 7.39
N THR A 272 -23.44 -15.08 7.13
CA THR A 272 -23.86 -13.87 6.39
C THR A 272 -25.28 -13.48 6.82
N SER A 273 -25.81 -12.41 6.24
CA SER A 273 -27.19 -11.96 6.45
C SER A 273 -27.83 -11.56 5.11
N PRO A 274 -29.18 -11.47 5.02
CA PRO A 274 -29.86 -10.98 3.82
C PRO A 274 -29.47 -9.55 3.42
N LEU A 275 -28.85 -8.78 4.35
CA LEU A 275 -28.38 -7.41 4.13
C LEU A 275 -26.94 -7.34 3.59
N LEU A 276 -26.21 -8.47 3.61
CA LEU A 276 -24.84 -8.63 3.15
C LEU A 276 -24.72 -9.59 1.97
N ALA A 277 -25.83 -10.22 1.58
CA ALA A 277 -25.95 -11.11 0.44
C ALA A 277 -27.34 -10.90 -0.20
N ASN A 278 -27.51 -9.75 -0.82
CA ASN A 278 -28.77 -9.30 -1.39
C ASN A 278 -28.77 -9.49 -2.92
N ALA A 279 -29.68 -10.30 -3.44
CA ALA A 279 -29.76 -10.61 -4.87
C ALA A 279 -29.90 -9.37 -5.79
N ASN A 280 -30.40 -8.25 -5.28
CA ASN A 280 -30.61 -7.00 -6.03
C ASN A 280 -29.49 -5.98 -5.84
N LYS A 281 -28.45 -6.34 -5.10
CA LYS A 281 -27.31 -5.45 -4.79
C LYS A 281 -25.98 -6.15 -5.04
N LEU A 282 -24.93 -5.35 -5.03
CA LEU A 282 -23.55 -5.79 -4.98
C LEU A 282 -22.98 -5.31 -3.64
N GLU A 283 -22.47 -6.23 -2.82
CA GLU A 283 -21.80 -5.94 -1.55
C GLU A 283 -20.33 -6.34 -1.65
N ASN A 284 -19.41 -5.39 -1.36
CA ASN A 284 -17.98 -5.59 -1.61
C ASN A 284 -17.10 -4.86 -0.57
N PHE A 285 -15.81 -5.21 -0.52
CA PHE A 285 -14.78 -4.57 0.31
C PHE A 285 -15.17 -4.37 1.78
N PRO A 286 -15.43 -5.47 2.52
CA PRO A 286 -15.74 -5.36 3.94
C PRO A 286 -14.52 -4.89 4.73
N PHE A 287 -14.76 -4.12 5.81
CA PHE A 287 -13.75 -3.77 6.80
C PHE A 287 -14.39 -3.48 8.16
N PHE A 288 -13.69 -3.81 9.23
CA PHE A 288 -14.20 -3.65 10.58
C PHE A 288 -13.84 -2.29 11.20
N SER A 289 -14.72 -1.82 12.09
CA SER A 289 -14.34 -0.77 13.03
C SER A 289 -13.25 -1.26 13.98
N PRO A 290 -12.38 -0.39 14.52
CA PRO A 290 -11.33 -0.80 15.46
C PRO A 290 -11.83 -1.44 16.74
N ASP A 291 -13.08 -1.16 17.15
CA ASP A 291 -13.72 -1.82 18.29
C ASP A 291 -14.42 -3.15 17.93
N GLY A 292 -14.47 -3.50 16.64
CA GLY A 292 -15.09 -4.71 16.12
C GLY A 292 -16.61 -4.76 16.15
N LYS A 293 -17.28 -3.67 16.52
CA LYS A 293 -18.76 -3.66 16.67
C LYS A 293 -19.51 -3.25 15.41
N GLN A 294 -18.80 -2.76 14.40
CA GLN A 294 -19.36 -2.40 13.09
C GLN A 294 -18.58 -3.10 11.99
N LEU A 295 -19.32 -3.60 11.02
CA LEU A 295 -18.78 -4.00 9.72
C LEU A 295 -19.17 -2.92 8.72
N TYR A 296 -18.18 -2.31 8.09
CA TYR A 296 -18.36 -1.38 6.98
C TYR A 296 -18.19 -2.12 5.67
N PHE A 297 -18.86 -1.67 4.61
CA PHE A 297 -18.77 -2.29 3.29
C PHE A 297 -19.21 -1.34 2.19
N CYS A 298 -18.78 -1.63 0.97
CA CYS A 298 -19.27 -0.94 -0.22
C CYS A 298 -20.49 -1.66 -0.78
N THR A 299 -21.53 -0.93 -1.17
CA THR A 299 -22.70 -1.48 -1.84
C THR A 299 -23.24 -0.58 -2.93
N CYS A 300 -23.80 -1.16 -3.98
CA CYS A 300 -24.57 -0.49 -5.00
C CYS A 300 -25.74 -1.37 -5.46
N ASP A 301 -26.68 -0.77 -6.16
CA ASP A 301 -27.76 -1.53 -6.80
C ASP A 301 -27.19 -2.32 -7.99
N ARG A 302 -27.67 -3.57 -8.15
CA ARG A 302 -27.26 -4.41 -9.26
C ARG A 302 -27.77 -3.85 -10.58
N ILE A 303 -26.94 -3.95 -11.60
CA ILE A 303 -27.26 -3.55 -12.98
C ILE A 303 -27.23 -4.78 -13.86
N ASP A 304 -28.37 -5.09 -14.50
CA ASP A 304 -28.49 -6.32 -15.32
C ASP A 304 -27.94 -6.14 -16.74
N SER A 305 -27.86 -4.89 -17.23
CA SER A 305 -27.37 -4.59 -18.60
C SER A 305 -25.85 -4.35 -18.61
N LEU A 306 -25.06 -5.32 -18.14
CA LEU A 306 -23.61 -5.27 -18.21
C LEU A 306 -23.10 -6.08 -19.43
N PRO A 307 -22.05 -5.63 -20.12
CA PRO A 307 -21.17 -4.49 -19.82
C PRO A 307 -21.68 -3.11 -20.27
N GLN A 308 -22.77 -2.99 -21.01
CA GLN A 308 -23.18 -1.75 -21.68
C GLN A 308 -23.38 -0.58 -20.70
N GLN A 309 -23.82 -0.85 -19.48
CA GLN A 309 -24.13 0.16 -18.47
C GLN A 309 -23.15 0.14 -17.28
N PHE A 310 -21.92 -0.34 -17.45
CA PHE A 310 -20.95 -0.38 -16.35
C PHE A 310 -20.68 1.02 -15.74
N SER A 311 -20.79 2.09 -16.53
CA SER A 311 -20.64 3.48 -16.06
C SER A 311 -21.71 3.92 -15.05
N ASN A 312 -22.82 3.18 -14.94
CA ASN A 312 -23.88 3.42 -13.97
C ASN A 312 -23.61 2.76 -12.61
N ILE A 313 -22.58 1.91 -12.50
CA ILE A 313 -22.21 1.29 -11.23
C ILE A 313 -21.67 2.35 -10.28
N LYS A 314 -22.42 2.68 -9.21
CA LYS A 314 -22.08 3.70 -8.22
C LYS A 314 -22.16 3.11 -6.83
N TYR A 315 -21.00 2.76 -6.25
CA TYR A 315 -20.92 2.28 -4.89
C TYR A 315 -21.01 3.40 -3.86
N ARG A 316 -21.55 3.07 -2.71
CA ARG A 316 -21.55 3.87 -1.48
C ARG A 316 -20.99 3.04 -0.32
N ILE A 317 -20.49 3.67 0.73
CA ILE A 317 -20.02 2.98 1.93
C ILE A 317 -21.13 2.99 2.97
N CYS A 318 -21.47 1.79 3.44
CA CYS A 318 -22.47 1.54 4.46
C CYS A 318 -21.86 0.86 5.68
N SER A 319 -22.61 0.80 6.78
CA SER A 319 -22.27 0.06 7.98
C SER A 319 -23.41 -0.79 8.47
N ILE A 320 -23.08 -1.90 9.12
CA ILE A 320 -24.01 -2.79 9.82
C ILE A 320 -23.40 -3.16 11.17
N GLY A 321 -24.21 -3.14 12.23
CA GLY A 321 -23.79 -3.57 13.56
C GLY A 321 -23.42 -5.06 13.57
N PHE A 322 -22.38 -5.41 14.34
CA PHE A 322 -21.89 -6.77 14.47
C PHE A 322 -21.68 -7.17 15.93
N ASP A 323 -22.20 -8.33 16.31
CA ASP A 323 -21.93 -9.00 17.58
C ASP A 323 -20.92 -10.13 17.38
N PRO A 324 -19.65 -9.96 17.78
CA PRO A 324 -18.60 -10.95 17.57
C PRO A 324 -18.74 -12.20 18.46
N GLN A 325 -19.56 -12.16 19.51
CA GLN A 325 -19.74 -13.31 20.39
C GLN A 325 -20.68 -14.36 19.74
N ASN A 326 -21.71 -13.89 19.06
CA ASN A 326 -22.72 -14.72 18.43
C ASN A 326 -22.59 -14.80 16.91
N ASN A 327 -21.66 -14.05 16.29
CA ASN A 327 -21.51 -13.89 14.83
C ASN A 327 -22.83 -13.38 14.18
N GLN A 328 -23.46 -12.41 14.82
CA GLN A 328 -24.75 -11.87 14.37
C GLN A 328 -24.61 -10.43 13.87
N PHE A 329 -25.34 -10.14 12.82
CA PHE A 329 -25.43 -8.79 12.25
C PHE A 329 -26.75 -8.13 12.70
N SER A 330 -26.72 -6.80 12.83
CA SER A 330 -27.93 -6.01 13.08
C SER A 330 -28.92 -6.12 11.92
N LYS A 331 -30.16 -5.68 12.16
CA LYS A 331 -31.23 -5.70 11.13
C LYS A 331 -31.32 -4.39 10.33
N GLN A 332 -30.36 -3.49 10.53
CA GLN A 332 -30.33 -2.17 9.88
C GLN A 332 -28.95 -1.91 9.27
N VAL A 333 -28.95 -1.32 8.10
CA VAL A 333 -27.76 -0.80 7.41
C VAL A 333 -27.86 0.72 7.37
N ASP A 334 -26.82 1.39 7.80
CA ASP A 334 -26.69 2.85 7.75
C ASP A 334 -25.73 3.26 6.63
N THR A 335 -26.08 4.26 5.84
CA THR A 335 -25.20 4.83 4.82
C THR A 335 -24.28 5.87 5.44
N LEU A 336 -22.96 5.70 5.29
CA LEU A 336 -21.96 6.62 5.81
C LEU A 336 -21.48 7.62 4.77
N ILE A 337 -21.13 7.12 3.58
CA ILE A 337 -20.57 7.92 2.50
C ILE A 337 -21.31 7.59 1.22
N ASP A 338 -21.97 8.60 0.66
CA ASP A 338 -22.68 8.51 -0.61
C ASP A 338 -22.34 9.72 -1.47
N LEU A 339 -21.72 9.49 -2.61
CA LEU A 339 -21.39 10.49 -3.62
C LEU A 339 -22.12 10.21 -4.95
N THR A 340 -23.15 9.37 -4.93
CA THR A 340 -23.89 8.99 -6.15
C THR A 340 -24.57 10.20 -6.80
N ASN A 341 -25.09 11.13 -5.99
CA ASN A 341 -25.65 12.39 -6.47
C ASN A 341 -24.60 13.33 -7.11
N ALA A 342 -23.33 13.18 -6.73
CA ALA A 342 -22.20 13.86 -7.35
C ALA A 342 -21.63 13.09 -8.55
N GLY A 343 -22.30 12.02 -8.97
CA GLY A 343 -21.89 11.18 -10.09
C GLY A 343 -20.69 10.28 -9.79
N LYS A 344 -20.30 10.11 -8.52
CA LYS A 344 -19.12 9.33 -8.12
C LYS A 344 -19.49 8.00 -7.45
N SER A 345 -18.64 6.99 -7.65
CA SER A 345 -18.63 5.70 -6.97
C SER A 345 -17.55 5.71 -5.88
N VAL A 346 -17.85 5.29 -4.67
CA VAL A 346 -16.92 5.30 -3.53
C VAL A 346 -16.52 3.87 -3.17
N THR A 347 -15.22 3.57 -3.17
CA THR A 347 -14.69 2.21 -3.01
C THR A 347 -13.35 2.17 -2.27
N LEU A 348 -12.80 0.96 -2.08
CA LEU A 348 -11.49 0.71 -1.46
C LEU A 348 -11.29 1.43 -0.12
N PRO A 349 -12.23 1.29 0.82
CA PRO A 349 -12.14 1.97 2.11
C PRO A 349 -11.05 1.36 3.00
N SER A 350 -10.49 2.21 3.87
CA SER A 350 -9.65 1.80 5.00
C SER A 350 -9.86 2.74 6.18
N ILE A 351 -9.93 2.20 7.40
CA ILE A 351 -10.13 2.98 8.61
C ILE A 351 -8.81 3.15 9.37
N SER A 352 -8.59 4.33 9.95
CA SER A 352 -7.47 4.56 10.84
C SER A 352 -7.61 3.73 12.12
N PRO A 353 -6.52 3.19 12.70
CA PRO A 353 -6.58 2.37 13.93
C PRO A 353 -7.25 3.05 15.13
N ASP A 354 -7.23 4.40 15.22
CA ASP A 354 -7.95 5.17 16.22
C ASP A 354 -9.46 5.37 15.90
N GLY A 355 -9.90 4.87 14.74
CA GLY A 355 -11.29 4.95 14.30
C GLY A 355 -11.75 6.34 13.85
N GLN A 356 -10.87 7.33 13.81
CA GLN A 356 -11.25 8.71 13.54
C GLN A 356 -11.48 9.01 12.06
N PHE A 357 -10.72 8.36 11.16
CA PHE A 357 -10.79 8.64 9.73
C PHE A 357 -11.03 7.37 8.91
N ILE A 358 -11.91 7.45 7.93
CA ILE A 358 -12.03 6.47 6.85
C ILE A 358 -11.48 7.13 5.59
N ALA A 359 -10.41 6.57 5.03
CA ALA A 359 -9.92 6.92 3.70
C ALA A 359 -10.59 6.03 2.67
N CYS A 360 -11.01 6.59 1.54
CA CYS A 360 -11.62 5.87 0.44
C CYS A 360 -11.26 6.51 -0.90
N SER A 361 -11.45 5.76 -1.98
CA SER A 361 -11.30 6.27 -3.35
C SER A 361 -12.66 6.59 -3.93
N ALA A 362 -12.78 7.72 -4.62
CA ALA A 362 -13.98 8.07 -5.36
C ALA A 362 -13.65 8.30 -6.83
N ALA A 363 -14.33 7.58 -7.71
CA ALA A 363 -14.14 7.59 -9.16
C ALA A 363 -15.49 7.82 -9.86
N PRO A 364 -15.53 8.14 -11.17
CA PRO A 364 -16.79 8.30 -11.89
C PRO A 364 -17.70 7.06 -11.84
N HIS A 365 -17.18 5.85 -11.71
CA HIS A 365 -17.95 4.60 -11.66
C HIS A 365 -17.11 3.43 -11.14
N GLY A 366 -17.75 2.28 -10.95
CA GLY A 366 -17.13 0.98 -10.74
C GLY A 366 -16.57 0.75 -9.34
N CYS A 367 -15.90 -0.38 -9.16
CA CYS A 367 -15.32 -0.80 -7.89
C CYS A 367 -13.78 -0.81 -7.89
N PHE A 368 -13.13 -0.81 -9.06
CA PHE A 368 -11.68 -0.85 -9.22
C PHE A 368 -11.14 0.51 -9.65
N SER A 369 -11.23 1.48 -8.77
CA SER A 369 -10.90 2.88 -9.03
C SER A 369 -9.44 3.12 -9.43
N SER A 370 -8.51 2.25 -9.07
CA SER A 370 -7.08 2.40 -9.41
C SER A 370 -6.76 2.37 -10.92
N TRP A 371 -7.74 2.04 -11.78
CA TRP A 371 -7.62 2.07 -13.23
C TRP A 371 -8.26 3.29 -13.88
N ILE A 372 -8.93 4.11 -13.09
CA ILE A 372 -9.70 5.26 -13.52
C ILE A 372 -8.90 6.51 -13.18
N PRO A 373 -8.38 7.28 -14.16
CA PRO A 373 -7.54 8.45 -13.90
C PRO A 373 -8.18 9.45 -12.93
N GLU A 374 -9.48 9.64 -13.00
CA GLU A 374 -10.25 10.55 -12.17
C GLU A 374 -10.54 10.02 -10.75
N SER A 375 -9.84 8.96 -10.34
CA SER A 375 -9.95 8.41 -8.97
C SER A 375 -9.18 9.26 -7.98
N ASP A 376 -9.90 9.91 -7.08
CA ASP A 376 -9.40 10.74 -5.99
C ASP A 376 -9.55 10.07 -4.62
N LEU A 377 -8.66 10.39 -3.69
CA LEU A 377 -8.81 10.03 -2.29
C LEU A 377 -9.72 11.04 -1.57
N TYR A 378 -10.57 10.49 -0.71
CA TYR A 378 -11.43 11.22 0.21
C TYR A 378 -11.21 10.72 1.63
N LEU A 379 -11.43 11.62 2.60
CA LEU A 379 -11.36 11.33 4.02
C LEU A 379 -12.70 11.65 4.68
N TYR A 380 -13.26 10.66 5.36
CA TYR A 380 -14.45 10.81 6.18
C TYR A 380 -14.05 10.81 7.65
N ASN A 381 -14.36 11.89 8.35
CA ASN A 381 -14.17 11.98 9.80
C ASN A 381 -15.39 11.38 10.51
N THR A 382 -15.20 10.26 11.20
CA THR A 382 -16.29 9.50 11.84
C THR A 382 -16.96 10.24 12.98
N LYS A 383 -16.23 11.15 13.67
CA LYS A 383 -16.74 11.96 14.79
C LYS A 383 -17.59 13.13 14.30
N THR A 384 -17.09 13.87 13.32
CA THR A 384 -17.78 15.05 12.78
C THR A 384 -18.74 14.73 11.65
N LYS A 385 -18.70 13.49 11.13
CA LYS A 385 -19.46 13.00 9.96
C LYS A 385 -19.23 13.84 8.70
N LYS A 386 -18.06 14.48 8.58
CA LYS A 386 -17.69 15.28 7.42
C LYS A 386 -16.82 14.47 6.47
N LEU A 387 -17.12 14.54 5.18
CA LEU A 387 -16.32 14.02 4.09
C LEU A 387 -15.60 15.19 3.43
N ILE A 388 -14.29 15.05 3.22
CA ILE A 388 -13.44 16.02 2.52
C ILE A 388 -12.65 15.33 1.43
N ALA A 389 -12.42 16.00 0.30
CA ALA A 389 -11.46 15.55 -0.70
C ALA A 389 -10.04 15.71 -0.13
N ALA A 390 -9.20 14.72 -0.28
CA ALA A 390 -7.81 14.77 0.17
C ALA A 390 -6.94 15.48 -0.89
N THR A 391 -7.22 16.76 -1.16
CA THR A 391 -6.65 17.53 -2.27
C THR A 391 -5.12 17.55 -2.28
N GLU A 392 -4.48 17.60 -1.09
CA GLU A 392 -3.03 17.53 -0.96
C GLU A 392 -2.45 16.20 -1.44
N TRP A 393 -3.24 15.11 -1.41
CA TRP A 393 -2.81 13.78 -1.79
C TRP A 393 -3.16 13.42 -3.23
N ASN A 394 -4.14 14.11 -3.81
CA ASN A 394 -4.65 13.83 -5.15
C ASN A 394 -3.77 14.46 -6.25
N SER A 395 -3.85 13.92 -7.44
CA SER A 395 -3.15 14.35 -8.64
C SER A 395 -4.08 14.25 -9.85
N PRO A 396 -3.66 14.64 -11.05
CA PRO A 396 -4.46 14.40 -12.26
C PRO A 396 -4.65 12.92 -12.64
N GLU A 397 -3.90 12.01 -11.99
CA GLU A 397 -3.93 10.57 -12.22
C GLU A 397 -4.54 9.84 -11.02
N ALA A 398 -4.80 8.53 -11.16
CA ALA A 398 -5.50 7.73 -10.16
C ALA A 398 -4.75 7.59 -8.83
N GLU A 399 -5.44 7.87 -7.72
CA GLU A 399 -5.08 7.49 -6.36
C GLU A 399 -6.00 6.43 -5.80
N SER A 400 -5.43 5.44 -5.07
CA SER A 400 -6.20 4.33 -4.50
C SER A 400 -5.47 3.54 -3.42
N CYS A 401 -6.12 2.54 -2.85
CA CYS A 401 -5.52 1.51 -2.00
C CYS A 401 -4.71 2.07 -0.82
N THR A 402 -5.38 2.75 0.07
CA THR A 402 -4.76 3.32 1.28
C THR A 402 -4.49 2.27 2.36
N THR A 403 -3.43 2.49 3.16
CA THR A 403 -3.13 1.76 4.39
C THR A 403 -2.63 2.72 5.47
N TRP A 404 -3.00 2.46 6.72
CA TRP A 404 -2.69 3.31 7.87
C TRP A 404 -1.57 2.72 8.71
N SER A 405 -0.72 3.58 9.26
CA SER A 405 0.20 3.19 10.33
C SER A 405 -0.55 2.92 11.62
N SER A 406 0.05 2.09 12.49
CA SER A 406 -0.56 1.68 13.75
C SER A 406 -0.85 2.85 14.72
N ASN A 407 -0.15 3.98 14.56
CA ASN A 407 -0.39 5.21 15.31
C ASN A 407 -1.41 6.15 14.65
N SER A 408 -2.02 5.76 13.52
CA SER A 408 -3.01 6.56 12.78
C SER A 408 -2.50 7.89 12.22
N ARG A 409 -1.19 8.07 12.06
CA ARG A 409 -0.59 9.34 11.63
C ARG A 409 0.00 9.28 10.22
N TRP A 410 0.36 8.09 9.75
CA TRP A 410 0.90 7.91 8.41
C TRP A 410 -0.03 7.10 7.54
N VAL A 411 -0.16 7.53 6.30
CA VAL A 411 -0.91 6.83 5.25
C VAL A 411 0.03 6.53 4.10
N ILE A 412 -0.03 5.30 3.60
CA ILE A 412 0.59 4.93 2.33
C ILE A 412 -0.52 4.60 1.35
N PHE A 413 -0.41 5.12 0.14
CA PHE A 413 -1.39 4.89 -0.92
C PHE A 413 -0.72 4.67 -2.27
N SER A 414 -1.47 4.05 -3.18
CA SER A 414 -1.05 3.85 -4.57
C SER A 414 -1.45 5.04 -5.42
N SER A 415 -0.53 5.54 -6.24
CA SER A 415 -0.77 6.65 -7.18
C SER A 415 -0.13 6.35 -8.53
N ARG A 416 -0.76 6.79 -9.61
CA ARG A 416 -0.26 6.71 -10.97
C ARG A 416 0.34 8.03 -11.47
N ARG A 417 0.51 9.02 -10.62
CA ARG A 417 0.96 10.38 -10.97
C ARG A 417 2.28 10.48 -11.72
N GLU A 418 3.13 9.44 -11.68
CA GLU A 418 4.41 9.44 -12.38
C GLU A 418 4.27 9.30 -13.90
N ASP A 419 3.35 8.43 -14.35
CA ASP A 419 3.28 8.04 -15.76
C ASP A 419 1.88 7.59 -16.24
N GLY A 420 0.87 7.65 -15.37
CA GLY A 420 -0.50 7.22 -15.68
C GLY A 420 -0.68 5.69 -15.81
N ILE A 421 0.40 4.90 -15.69
CA ILE A 421 0.39 3.46 -15.96
C ILE A 421 0.70 2.63 -14.72
N TYR A 422 1.80 2.95 -14.03
CA TYR A 422 2.28 2.15 -12.92
C TYR A 422 1.89 2.76 -11.59
N ASN A 423 1.18 2.01 -10.76
CA ASN A 423 1.00 2.38 -9.36
C ASN A 423 2.34 2.45 -8.65
N ARG A 424 2.66 3.61 -8.07
CA ARG A 424 3.77 3.85 -7.16
C ARG A 424 3.23 4.13 -5.78
N LEU A 425 4.05 3.91 -4.75
CA LEU A 425 3.62 4.11 -3.36
C LEU A 425 4.07 5.48 -2.87
N TYR A 426 3.12 6.24 -2.36
CA TYR A 426 3.32 7.56 -1.76
C TYR A 426 3.03 7.49 -0.26
N ILE A 427 3.83 8.22 0.50
CA ILE A 427 3.73 8.32 1.96
C ILE A 427 3.28 9.74 2.30
N ALA A 428 2.27 9.87 3.16
CA ALA A 428 1.78 11.15 3.63
C ALA A 428 1.42 11.09 5.13
N HIS A 429 1.45 12.22 5.78
CA HIS A 429 1.06 12.38 7.17
C HIS A 429 -0.32 13.03 7.28
N ILE A 430 -1.04 12.65 8.31
CA ILE A 430 -2.27 13.29 8.77
C ILE A 430 -2.17 13.53 10.27
N ASP A 431 -2.45 14.74 10.70
CA ASP A 431 -2.47 15.03 12.12
C ASP A 431 -3.80 14.64 12.79
N SER A 432 -3.90 14.82 14.11
CA SER A 432 -5.09 14.44 14.90
C SER A 432 -6.33 15.26 14.57
N VAL A 433 -6.20 16.40 13.89
CA VAL A 433 -7.33 17.25 13.50
C VAL A 433 -7.69 17.12 12.01
N GLY A 434 -6.88 16.39 11.24
CA GLY A 434 -7.13 16.08 9.83
C GLY A 434 -6.37 16.93 8.83
N ASN A 435 -5.34 17.68 9.24
CA ASN A 435 -4.45 18.36 8.30
C ASN A 435 -3.56 17.37 7.58
N LEU A 436 -3.42 17.52 6.27
CA LEU A 436 -2.69 16.63 5.39
C LEU A 436 -1.33 17.23 5.04
N SER A 437 -0.29 16.42 5.05
CA SER A 437 1.01 16.80 4.51
C SER A 437 1.11 16.50 3.02
N LYS A 438 2.03 17.19 2.32
CA LYS A 438 2.47 16.83 0.98
C LYS A 438 2.91 15.37 0.94
N PRO A 439 2.39 14.53 0.02
CA PRO A 439 2.85 13.16 -0.14
C PRO A 439 4.23 13.11 -0.81
N PHE A 440 5.02 12.11 -0.46
CA PHE A 440 6.30 11.86 -1.10
C PHE A 440 6.44 10.40 -1.53
N LEU A 441 7.16 10.18 -2.64
CA LEU A 441 7.40 8.86 -3.21
C LEU A 441 8.19 7.98 -2.23
N LEU A 442 7.80 6.71 -2.06
CA LEU A 442 8.52 5.73 -1.25
C LEU A 442 10.01 5.69 -1.66
N PRO A 443 10.95 6.06 -0.76
CA PRO A 443 12.35 6.19 -1.10
C PRO A 443 12.95 4.89 -1.64
N GLN A 444 13.76 4.97 -2.68
CA GLN A 444 14.50 3.85 -3.26
C GLN A 444 16.01 4.07 -3.10
N ARG A 445 16.81 2.97 -3.10
CA ARG A 445 18.27 3.10 -3.06
C ARG A 445 18.75 3.85 -4.30
N ASP A 446 18.34 3.39 -5.49
CA ASP A 446 18.48 4.11 -6.74
C ASP A 446 17.24 4.98 -6.92
N PRO A 447 17.34 6.30 -6.89
CA PRO A 447 16.20 7.21 -7.01
C PRO A 447 15.42 7.03 -8.32
N THR A 448 16.07 6.57 -9.38
CA THR A 448 15.46 6.33 -10.70
C THR A 448 14.86 4.93 -10.87
N TYR A 449 14.88 4.10 -9.83
CA TYR A 449 14.38 2.72 -9.89
C TYR A 449 12.96 2.63 -10.45
N ASN A 450 12.06 3.51 -10.01
CA ASN A 450 10.67 3.49 -10.45
C ASN A 450 10.47 3.84 -11.92
N GLN A 451 11.38 4.60 -12.52
CA GLN A 451 11.35 4.90 -13.97
C GLN A 451 11.67 3.68 -14.85
N ARG A 452 12.31 2.66 -14.29
CA ARG A 452 12.70 1.43 -14.98
C ARG A 452 11.93 0.20 -14.52
N ASN A 453 11.24 0.29 -13.40
CA ASN A 453 10.47 -0.82 -12.84
C ASN A 453 9.15 -0.97 -13.59
N LEU A 454 9.00 -2.05 -14.35
CA LEU A 454 7.82 -2.38 -15.15
C LEU A 454 6.73 -3.10 -14.34
N LYS A 455 6.78 -3.03 -13.00
CA LYS A 455 5.75 -3.60 -12.12
C LYS A 455 5.05 -2.51 -11.32
N ALA A 456 3.76 -2.66 -11.17
CA ALA A 456 2.93 -1.84 -10.30
C ALA A 456 2.98 -2.37 -8.85
N TYR A 457 2.98 -1.46 -7.90
CA TYR A 457 2.75 -1.77 -6.49
C TYR A 457 1.24 -1.79 -6.21
N ASN A 458 0.77 -2.84 -5.56
CA ASN A 458 -0.66 -3.02 -5.33
C ASN A 458 -0.92 -3.49 -3.89
N LEU A 459 -2.07 -3.08 -3.33
CA LEU A 459 -2.52 -3.45 -2.00
C LEU A 459 -1.45 -3.26 -0.92
N PRO A 460 -0.92 -2.05 -0.71
CA PRO A 460 0.02 -1.81 0.37
C PRO A 460 -0.62 -2.12 1.73
N ARG A 461 0.18 -2.67 2.66
CA ARG A 461 -0.21 -2.93 4.05
C ARG A 461 0.94 -2.60 4.96
N LEU A 462 0.78 -1.58 5.80
CA LEU A 462 1.72 -1.29 6.88
C LEU A 462 1.65 -2.39 7.93
N ILE A 463 2.82 -2.89 8.35
CA ILE A 463 2.95 -3.98 9.32
C ILE A 463 4.00 -3.61 10.39
N LYS A 464 3.72 -4.04 11.62
CA LYS A 464 4.50 -3.68 12.81
C LYS A 464 5.86 -4.36 12.87
N GLY A 465 6.11 -5.34 12.00
CA GLY A 465 7.35 -6.10 11.97
C GLY A 465 7.48 -6.95 10.71
N LYS A 466 8.60 -7.68 10.64
CA LYS A 466 8.89 -8.58 9.52
C LYS A 466 8.07 -9.85 9.61
N VAL A 467 7.47 -10.26 8.48
CA VAL A 467 6.89 -11.60 8.30
C VAL A 467 8.04 -12.61 8.29
N THR A 468 8.04 -13.56 9.22
CA THR A 468 9.14 -14.48 9.46
C THR A 468 8.92 -15.89 8.90
N ILE A 469 7.66 -16.28 8.65
CA ILE A 469 7.36 -17.56 7.99
C ILE A 469 8.04 -17.60 6.60
N SER A 470 8.70 -18.72 6.28
CA SER A 470 9.48 -18.77 5.05
C SER A 470 8.59 -18.86 3.81
N PRO A 471 9.00 -18.26 2.66
CA PRO A 471 8.30 -18.42 1.38
C PRO A 471 8.11 -19.89 0.97
N ILE A 472 9.08 -20.76 1.32
CA ILE A 472 9.00 -22.20 1.06
C ILE A 472 7.89 -22.87 1.87
N THR A 473 7.73 -22.49 3.13
CA THR A 473 6.65 -23.01 3.99
C THR A 473 5.28 -22.62 3.45
N ILE A 474 5.12 -21.35 3.05
CA ILE A 474 3.88 -20.87 2.44
C ILE A 474 3.61 -21.59 1.11
N GLY A 475 4.64 -21.77 0.28
CA GLY A 475 4.54 -22.48 -1.00
C GLY A 475 4.09 -23.93 -0.84
N ARG A 476 4.70 -24.68 0.09
CA ARG A 476 4.27 -26.05 0.41
C ARG A 476 2.83 -26.11 0.91
N CYS A 477 2.43 -25.15 1.74
CA CYS A 477 1.06 -25.04 2.20
C CYS A 477 0.09 -24.78 1.03
N ALA A 478 0.47 -23.90 0.10
CA ALA A 478 -0.32 -23.59 -1.10
C ALA A 478 -0.48 -24.80 -2.05
N GLU A 479 0.58 -25.60 -2.22
CA GLU A 479 0.58 -26.78 -3.08
C GLU A 479 -0.07 -28.01 -2.43
N ALA A 480 -0.31 -27.98 -1.12
CA ALA A 480 -0.89 -29.12 -0.41
C ALA A 480 -2.25 -29.51 -1.03
N LYS A 481 -2.41 -30.81 -1.32
CA LYS A 481 -3.66 -31.38 -1.88
C LYS A 481 -4.81 -31.31 -0.89
N GLY A 482 -4.52 -31.45 0.40
CA GLY A 482 -5.52 -31.34 1.48
C GLY A 482 -5.88 -29.87 1.74
N LYS A 483 -7.17 -29.56 1.66
CA LYS A 483 -7.75 -28.28 2.06
C LYS A 483 -8.73 -28.51 3.18
N LYS A 484 -8.74 -27.64 4.18
CA LYS A 484 -9.82 -27.63 5.17
C LYS A 484 -11.02 -26.92 4.57
N SER A 485 -12.09 -27.65 4.24
CA SER A 485 -13.32 -27.04 3.75
C SER A 485 -14.03 -26.27 4.86
N VAL A 486 -14.42 -25.04 4.56
CA VAL A 486 -15.27 -24.24 5.44
C VAL A 486 -16.72 -24.73 5.33
N ARG A 487 -17.54 -24.47 6.35
CA ARG A 487 -18.95 -24.88 6.39
C ARG A 487 -19.82 -23.66 6.65
N PHE A 488 -20.95 -23.56 5.97
CA PHE A 488 -21.97 -22.60 6.35
C PHE A 488 -22.59 -23.01 7.69
N SER A 489 -22.70 -22.05 8.60
CA SER A 489 -23.36 -22.27 9.88
C SER A 489 -24.84 -22.61 9.68
N LYS A 490 -25.39 -23.54 10.50
CA LYS A 490 -26.81 -23.87 10.49
C LYS A 490 -27.67 -22.67 10.89
N HIS A 491 -27.11 -21.73 11.61
CA HIS A 491 -27.77 -20.53 12.13
C HIS A 491 -27.60 -19.29 11.25
N SER A 492 -26.92 -19.44 10.12
CA SER A 492 -26.70 -18.33 9.16
C SER A 492 -27.78 -18.33 8.07
N TYR A 493 -28.08 -17.14 7.54
CA TYR A 493 -28.79 -17.00 6.27
C TYR A 493 -27.97 -17.70 5.17
N LYS A 494 -28.64 -18.38 4.27
CA LYS A 494 -28.04 -19.15 3.17
C LYS A 494 -28.50 -18.55 1.85
N PRO A 495 -27.65 -17.79 1.15
CA PRO A 495 -27.99 -17.27 -0.17
C PRO A 495 -28.28 -18.39 -1.17
N LEU A 496 -29.24 -18.17 -2.04
CA LEU A 496 -29.48 -19.02 -3.21
C LEU A 496 -28.53 -18.58 -4.32
N ILE A 497 -27.61 -19.46 -4.71
CA ILE A 497 -26.67 -19.23 -5.79
C ILE A 497 -27.23 -19.91 -7.04
N ASN A 498 -27.43 -19.17 -8.12
CA ASN A 498 -27.87 -19.72 -9.39
C ASN A 498 -26.71 -20.50 -10.04
N GLU A 499 -26.95 -21.76 -10.41
CA GLU A 499 -25.95 -22.68 -11.01
C GLU A 499 -25.31 -22.15 -12.31
N ALA A 500 -25.96 -21.22 -13.02
CA ALA A 500 -25.41 -20.58 -14.20
C ALA A 500 -24.09 -19.82 -13.94
N THR A 501 -23.74 -19.58 -12.68
CA THR A 501 -22.49 -18.89 -12.26
C THR A 501 -21.26 -19.80 -12.19
N GLU A 502 -21.42 -21.14 -12.21
CA GLU A 502 -20.30 -22.08 -12.02
C GLU A 502 -19.31 -22.08 -13.18
N ASN A 503 -19.77 -21.85 -14.44
CA ASN A 503 -18.93 -21.95 -15.62
C ASN A 503 -18.06 -20.70 -15.90
N HIS A 504 -18.26 -19.58 -15.22
CA HIS A 504 -17.50 -18.33 -15.44
C HIS A 504 -16.51 -17.98 -14.33
N SER A 505 -16.56 -18.63 -13.16
CA SER A 505 -15.71 -18.28 -12.02
C SER A 505 -14.26 -18.78 -12.14
N GLU A 506 -13.94 -19.64 -13.10
CA GLU A 506 -12.61 -20.24 -13.30
C GLU A 506 -11.73 -19.55 -14.34
N ILE A 507 -12.25 -18.59 -15.09
CA ILE A 507 -11.50 -17.94 -16.17
C ILE A 507 -10.67 -16.73 -15.69
N ASN A 508 -10.82 -16.31 -14.44
CA ASN A 508 -10.10 -15.15 -13.91
C ASN A 508 -9.11 -15.49 -12.79
#